data_4494cd407ffbb9a0eb66bcbd9810ed5d
#
_entry.id   4494cd407ffbb9a0eb66bcbd9810ed5d
#
_cell.length_a   1.000
_cell.length_b   1.000
_cell.length_c   1.000
_cell.angle_alpha   90.00
_cell.angle_beta   90.00
_cell.angle_gamma   90.00
#
_symmetry.space_group_name_H-M   'P 1'
#
loop_
_entity.id
_entity.type
_entity.pdbx_description
1 polymer ?
#
loop_
_entity_poly.entity_id
_entity_poly.type
_entity_poly.pdbx_seq_one_letter_code
_entity_poly.pdbx_strand_id
1 'polypeptide(L)'
;GDNTTIEKGTTGTLTVSNSLSFDSSNCSVTNIRSTSAGNQATVDLLFTNTVTSTDLSIKDMAFTGSGTLVAQASIDQGNNSGVTITQLSSRNLYWVAGTGNWSDPSHWSLTDGGSAGQCAPTPNDNIYFTSNSFTAENQIVTLNSDNVGVSNMDWTGVTNNPKFHMSSKQIELSGSVTYTANMTIQSPGTLKFTSSSSATLISAGLPLGTIEVEKTGGTFDQLDNYNFSGLIRIKNGTTYNTNDYNLQTNGFYLYPSESGVVSTTFNSGSSDINITSGQFEINNNSNRLNLIMDLSSNTITIDNAGLKGSQYVKEEFGHVISLGTPWYYQFGSFVDRIRKLEIKQGNCCQNDPTELRSDFGSYHISSEKEGIIDSLIVNKSVKILPNNNPTILDLIFSGDNTTIEIGTTGTLTVSNSLSFDSTNCSVTNIRSTSAGSQATVDLLFTNTVTSTDLSIKDMAFTGSGTLVAQASIDQGNNSGVTIT
;
A
#
# COMPACT_ATOMS: atom_id res chain seq x y z
N GLY A 1 -25.77 -2.83 28.32
CA GLY A 1 -24.46 -2.44 28.87
C GLY A 1 -23.76 -1.45 27.95
N ASP A 2 -22.96 -0.59 28.53
CA ASP A 2 -22.29 0.48 27.81
C ASP A 2 -21.26 -0.04 26.83
N ASN A 3 -21.29 0.45 25.59
CA ASN A 3 -20.38 0.07 24.50
C ASN A 3 -20.28 -1.45 24.30
N THR A 4 -21.38 -2.15 24.51
CA THR A 4 -21.44 -3.61 24.38
C THR A 4 -21.51 -4.02 22.91
N THR A 5 -20.80 -5.08 22.55
CA THR A 5 -20.95 -5.72 21.25
C THR A 5 -21.67 -7.06 21.42
N ILE A 6 -22.76 -7.24 20.69
CA ILE A 6 -23.52 -8.47 20.58
C ILE A 6 -23.27 -9.07 19.21
N GLU A 7 -22.62 -10.23 19.18
CA GLU A 7 -22.35 -10.94 17.94
C GLU A 7 -23.24 -12.18 17.84
N LYS A 8 -23.89 -12.35 16.69
CA LYS A 8 -24.72 -13.51 16.36
C LYS A 8 -24.13 -14.27 15.19
N GLY A 9 -23.94 -15.56 15.36
CA GLY A 9 -23.53 -16.46 14.27
C GLY A 9 -24.60 -16.59 13.18
N THR A 10 -24.19 -16.84 11.96
CA THR A 10 -25.09 -17.04 10.81
C THR A 10 -25.79 -18.40 10.82
N THR A 11 -25.28 -19.37 11.59
CA THR A 11 -25.91 -20.68 11.75
C THR A 11 -27.01 -20.64 12.80
N GLY A 12 -28.20 -21.10 12.44
CA GLY A 12 -29.38 -21.13 13.29
C GLY A 12 -30.00 -19.75 13.53
N THR A 13 -31.19 -19.74 14.10
CA THR A 13 -31.97 -18.55 14.44
C THR A 13 -31.99 -18.34 15.96
N LEU A 14 -31.71 -17.11 16.39
CA LEU A 14 -31.94 -16.75 17.79
C LEU A 14 -33.41 -16.35 17.94
N THR A 15 -34.17 -17.08 18.72
CA THR A 15 -35.60 -16.80 18.97
C THR A 15 -35.78 -16.04 20.28
N VAL A 16 -36.44 -14.89 20.20
CA VAL A 16 -36.83 -14.09 21.37
C VAL A 16 -38.34 -14.13 21.50
N SER A 17 -38.85 -14.85 22.53
CA SER A 17 -40.26 -15.16 22.61
C SER A 17 -41.09 -14.20 23.43
N ASN A 18 -40.50 -13.41 24.32
CA ASN A 18 -41.25 -12.56 25.23
C ASN A 18 -40.94 -11.06 25.11
N SER A 19 -39.70 -10.68 25.30
CA SER A 19 -39.29 -9.26 25.23
C SER A 19 -37.83 -9.12 24.80
N LEU A 20 -37.52 -7.97 24.21
CA LEU A 20 -36.19 -7.52 23.89
C LEU A 20 -36.02 -6.11 24.46
N SER A 21 -34.94 -5.85 25.18
CA SER A 21 -34.59 -4.51 25.63
C SER A 21 -33.10 -4.22 25.47
N PHE A 22 -32.79 -3.01 25.16
CA PHE A 22 -31.42 -2.48 25.10
C PHE A 22 -31.34 -1.30 26.06
N ASP A 23 -30.68 -1.54 27.20
CA ASP A 23 -30.46 -0.50 28.20
C ASP A 23 -29.01 -0.03 28.10
N SER A 24 -28.80 1.08 27.41
CA SER A 24 -27.53 1.78 27.39
C SER A 24 -27.65 3.07 28.21
N SER A 25 -26.60 3.44 28.93
CA SER A 25 -26.51 4.75 29.56
C SER A 25 -26.20 5.82 28.52
N ASN A 26 -26.42 7.08 28.86
CA ASN A 26 -26.08 8.20 27.98
C ASN A 26 -24.64 8.03 27.43
N CYS A 27 -24.47 8.21 26.13
CA CYS A 27 -23.19 8.15 25.43
C CYS A 27 -22.61 6.75 25.18
N SER A 28 -23.38 5.70 25.27
CA SER A 28 -22.91 4.37 24.90
C SER A 28 -23.69 3.79 23.74
N VAL A 29 -22.99 3.18 22.80
CA VAL A 29 -23.57 2.52 21.63
C VAL A 29 -23.54 1.01 21.82
N THR A 30 -24.70 0.36 21.64
CA THR A 30 -24.77 -1.09 21.58
C THR A 30 -24.58 -1.56 20.15
N ASN A 31 -23.50 -2.27 19.89
CA ASN A 31 -23.22 -2.85 18.58
C ASN A 31 -23.90 -4.22 18.44
N ILE A 32 -24.68 -4.42 17.39
CA ILE A 32 -25.35 -5.68 17.07
C ILE A 32 -24.90 -6.10 15.67
N ARG A 33 -24.22 -7.23 15.57
CA ARG A 33 -23.70 -7.65 14.28
C ARG A 33 -23.61 -9.16 14.09
N SER A 34 -23.58 -9.58 12.84
CA SER A 34 -23.20 -10.93 12.47
C SER A 34 -21.73 -11.21 12.75
N THR A 35 -21.39 -12.44 13.12
CA THR A 35 -20.00 -12.91 13.21
C THR A 35 -19.35 -13.09 11.82
N SER A 36 -20.15 -13.07 10.75
CA SER A 36 -19.70 -13.26 9.36
C SER A 36 -20.04 -12.03 8.54
N ALA A 37 -19.03 -11.21 8.23
CA ALA A 37 -19.21 -10.00 7.45
C ALA A 37 -19.87 -10.27 6.10
N GLY A 38 -20.87 -9.46 5.74
CA GLY A 38 -21.65 -9.58 4.51
C GLY A 38 -22.73 -10.66 4.53
N ASN A 39 -22.84 -11.47 5.60
CA ASN A 39 -23.87 -12.49 5.75
C ASN A 39 -24.78 -12.18 6.95
N GLN A 40 -26.07 -12.06 6.70
CA GLN A 40 -27.02 -11.74 7.77
C GLN A 40 -27.15 -12.87 8.79
N ALA A 41 -27.12 -12.50 10.05
CA ALA A 41 -27.53 -13.38 11.17
C ALA A 41 -28.99 -13.11 11.55
N THR A 42 -29.76 -14.16 11.81
CA THR A 42 -31.22 -14.06 12.01
C THR A 42 -31.58 -14.04 13.49
N VAL A 43 -32.44 -13.06 13.86
CA VAL A 43 -33.12 -12.97 15.15
C VAL A 43 -34.63 -13.00 14.92
N ASP A 44 -35.32 -13.98 15.48
CA ASP A 44 -36.77 -14.15 15.31
C ASP A 44 -37.51 -13.63 16.53
N LEU A 45 -38.33 -12.58 16.36
CA LEU A 45 -39.05 -11.88 17.39
C LEU A 45 -40.50 -12.39 17.46
N LEU A 46 -40.80 -13.30 18.40
CA LEU A 46 -42.13 -13.91 18.49
C LEU A 46 -43.15 -13.10 19.31
N PHE A 47 -42.73 -12.07 20.02
CA PHE A 47 -43.67 -11.12 20.64
C PHE A 47 -44.37 -10.26 19.58
N THR A 48 -45.44 -9.57 19.95
CA THR A 48 -46.28 -8.81 18.99
C THR A 48 -46.18 -7.31 19.12
N ASN A 49 -45.39 -6.81 20.08
CA ASN A 49 -45.19 -5.38 20.29
C ASN A 49 -44.00 -4.83 19.52
N THR A 50 -43.95 -3.49 19.43
CA THR A 50 -42.80 -2.77 18.92
C THR A 50 -41.81 -2.48 20.05
N VAL A 51 -40.56 -2.84 19.86
CA VAL A 51 -39.45 -2.44 20.71
C VAL A 51 -38.78 -1.21 20.07
N THR A 52 -38.73 -0.12 20.81
CA THR A 52 -38.01 1.10 20.40
C THR A 52 -36.77 1.25 21.27
N SER A 53 -35.61 1.41 20.66
CA SER A 53 -34.36 1.67 21.34
C SER A 53 -33.56 2.75 20.63
N THR A 54 -32.65 3.40 21.35
CA THR A 54 -31.71 4.39 20.80
C THR A 54 -30.29 3.87 20.86
N ASP A 55 -29.37 4.53 20.17
CA ASP A 55 -27.94 4.32 20.29
C ASP A 55 -27.52 2.88 19.94
N LEU A 56 -28.16 2.30 18.93
CA LEU A 56 -27.77 1.00 18.35
C LEU A 56 -26.90 1.23 17.11
N SER A 57 -25.94 0.34 16.91
CA SER A 57 -25.17 0.21 15.66
C SER A 57 -25.39 -1.20 15.13
N ILE A 58 -26.08 -1.32 13.99
CA ILE A 58 -26.55 -2.63 13.48
C ILE A 58 -25.91 -2.93 12.13
N LYS A 59 -25.36 -4.14 12.00
CA LYS A 59 -24.69 -4.62 10.80
C LYS A 59 -24.97 -6.09 10.50
N ASP A 60 -25.31 -6.41 9.26
CA ASP A 60 -25.49 -7.79 8.78
C ASP A 60 -26.52 -8.58 9.62
N MET A 61 -27.66 -7.97 9.92
CA MET A 61 -28.71 -8.57 10.75
C MET A 61 -30.05 -8.70 10.03
N ALA A 62 -30.74 -9.81 10.23
CA ALA A 62 -32.13 -10.03 9.80
C ALA A 62 -33.02 -10.22 11.03
N PHE A 63 -34.00 -9.33 11.23
CA PHE A 63 -35.03 -9.47 12.26
C PHE A 63 -36.31 -10.00 11.61
N THR A 64 -36.83 -11.10 12.12
CA THR A 64 -38.02 -11.78 11.59
C THR A 64 -39.08 -11.96 12.69
N GLY A 65 -40.22 -12.54 12.38
CA GLY A 65 -41.30 -12.79 13.33
C GLY A 65 -42.35 -11.69 13.35
N SER A 66 -43.18 -11.68 14.41
CA SER A 66 -44.30 -10.73 14.61
C SER A 66 -43.92 -9.47 15.39
N GLY A 67 -42.80 -9.50 16.11
CA GLY A 67 -42.26 -8.32 16.81
C GLY A 67 -41.58 -7.37 15.86
N THR A 68 -41.54 -6.10 16.25
CA THR A 68 -40.87 -5.04 15.45
C THR A 68 -39.78 -4.38 16.28
N LEU A 69 -38.60 -4.21 15.70
CA LEU A 69 -37.53 -3.40 16.27
C LEU A 69 -37.45 -2.05 15.53
N VAL A 70 -37.49 -0.97 16.30
CA VAL A 70 -37.28 0.40 15.84
C VAL A 70 -36.05 0.96 16.55
N ALA A 71 -34.96 1.12 15.81
CA ALA A 71 -33.70 1.67 16.28
C ALA A 71 -33.67 3.18 15.95
N GLN A 72 -33.98 4.03 16.94
CA GLN A 72 -33.97 5.49 16.79
C GLN A 72 -32.58 6.05 17.08
N ALA A 73 -32.22 7.19 16.47
CA ALA A 73 -30.91 7.83 16.65
C ALA A 73 -29.77 6.79 16.63
N SER A 74 -29.82 5.87 15.67
CA SER A 74 -28.98 4.68 15.60
C SER A 74 -28.17 4.68 14.29
N ILE A 75 -27.21 3.80 14.19
CA ILE A 75 -26.28 3.70 13.04
C ILE A 75 -26.65 2.45 12.24
N ASP A 76 -27.02 2.64 10.98
CA ASP A 76 -27.14 1.56 10.01
C ASP A 76 -25.78 1.33 9.35
N GLN A 77 -25.10 0.24 9.69
CA GLN A 77 -23.85 -0.18 9.06
C GLN A 77 -24.04 -1.05 7.82
N GLY A 78 -25.29 -1.19 7.37
CA GLY A 78 -25.64 -1.86 6.13
C GLY A 78 -25.98 -3.34 6.27
N ASN A 79 -26.59 -3.87 5.18
CA ASN A 79 -27.03 -5.25 5.07
C ASN A 79 -27.94 -5.70 6.24
N ASN A 80 -28.92 -4.85 6.59
CA ASN A 80 -29.92 -5.14 7.64
C ASN A 80 -31.30 -5.31 7.03
N SER A 81 -32.16 -6.14 7.63
CA SER A 81 -33.54 -6.35 7.24
C SER A 81 -34.46 -6.56 8.45
N GLY A 82 -35.76 -6.24 8.31
CA GLY A 82 -36.75 -6.43 9.37
C GLY A 82 -36.59 -5.51 10.58
N VAL A 83 -35.85 -4.42 10.46
CA VAL A 83 -35.67 -3.39 11.47
C VAL A 83 -35.87 -2.01 10.82
N THR A 84 -36.51 -1.09 11.55
CA THR A 84 -36.58 0.31 11.12
C THR A 84 -35.46 1.07 11.85
N ILE A 85 -34.50 1.59 11.10
CA ILE A 85 -33.39 2.36 11.66
C ILE A 85 -33.57 3.84 11.28
N THR A 86 -33.74 4.66 12.31
CA THR A 86 -33.66 6.12 12.13
C THR A 86 -32.23 6.55 12.43
N GLN A 87 -31.54 7.05 11.40
CA GLN A 87 -30.14 7.41 11.48
C GLN A 87 -29.89 8.48 12.57
N LEU A 88 -28.81 8.30 13.30
CA LEU A 88 -28.28 9.34 14.17
C LEU A 88 -27.94 10.57 13.32
N SER A 89 -28.46 11.72 13.67
CA SER A 89 -28.12 12.96 12.97
C SER A 89 -26.63 13.26 13.11
N SER A 90 -26.00 13.66 11.99
CA SER A 90 -24.62 14.13 12.02
C SER A 90 -24.48 15.35 12.94
N ARG A 91 -23.50 15.31 13.83
CA ARG A 91 -23.15 16.41 14.71
C ARG A 91 -21.81 17.00 14.28
N ASN A 92 -21.63 18.30 14.53
CA ASN A 92 -20.33 18.92 14.55
C ASN A 92 -19.86 18.92 16.01
N LEU A 93 -18.80 18.19 16.31
CA LEU A 93 -18.23 18.07 17.64
C LEU A 93 -16.88 18.75 17.71
N TYR A 94 -16.70 19.53 18.73
CA TYR A 94 -15.50 20.31 18.99
C TYR A 94 -14.78 19.76 20.23
N TRP A 95 -13.49 19.49 20.10
CA TRP A 95 -12.69 19.14 21.25
C TRP A 95 -12.52 20.35 22.15
N VAL A 96 -12.70 20.16 23.45
CA VAL A 96 -12.55 21.20 24.48
C VAL A 96 -11.77 20.65 25.68
N ALA A 97 -11.35 21.55 26.59
CA ALA A 97 -10.69 21.21 27.86
C ALA A 97 -9.31 20.53 27.74
N GLY A 98 -8.61 20.65 26.61
CA GLY A 98 -7.19 20.32 26.49
C GLY A 98 -6.87 18.82 26.53
N THR A 99 -6.04 18.38 27.49
CA THR A 99 -5.60 16.96 27.57
C THR A 99 -6.73 16.04 28.03
N GLY A 100 -6.96 14.94 27.28
CA GLY A 100 -7.96 13.95 27.68
C GLY A 100 -8.06 12.74 26.78
N ASN A 101 -9.01 11.89 27.13
CA ASN A 101 -9.34 10.68 26.41
C ASN A 101 -10.46 10.91 25.40
N TRP A 102 -10.32 10.32 24.22
CA TRP A 102 -11.31 10.42 23.14
C TRP A 102 -12.72 10.01 23.57
N SER A 103 -12.84 8.97 24.40
CA SER A 103 -14.12 8.44 24.86
C SER A 103 -14.78 9.28 25.98
N ASP A 104 -14.08 10.29 26.51
CA ASP A 104 -14.56 11.07 27.65
C ASP A 104 -15.49 12.21 27.19
N PRO A 105 -16.78 12.20 27.58
CA PRO A 105 -17.73 13.26 27.25
C PRO A 105 -17.32 14.65 27.75
N SER A 106 -16.45 14.76 28.75
CA SER A 106 -15.95 16.03 29.25
C SER A 106 -15.05 16.80 28.30
N HIS A 107 -14.73 16.19 27.14
CA HIS A 107 -13.90 16.80 26.09
C HIS A 107 -14.66 17.12 24.79
N TRP A 108 -15.96 16.89 24.71
CA TRP A 108 -16.73 17.12 23.51
C TRP A 108 -17.84 18.16 23.73
N SER A 109 -17.97 19.08 22.76
CA SER A 109 -18.97 20.16 22.73
C SER A 109 -19.62 20.26 21.36
N LEU A 110 -20.88 20.74 21.30
CA LEU A 110 -21.57 21.08 20.03
C LEU A 110 -21.15 22.44 19.46
N THR A 111 -20.41 23.22 20.21
CA THR A 111 -19.96 24.55 19.78
C THR A 111 -18.48 24.72 20.09
N ASP A 112 -17.77 25.46 19.25
CA ASP A 112 -16.35 25.74 19.43
C ASP A 112 -16.08 26.48 20.75
N GLY A 113 -15.24 25.93 21.61
CA GLY A 113 -14.96 26.45 22.95
C GLY A 113 -16.17 26.44 23.91
N GLY A 114 -17.25 25.73 23.56
CA GLY A 114 -18.47 25.66 24.36
C GLY A 114 -18.36 24.69 25.55
N SER A 115 -19.50 24.52 26.24
CA SER A 115 -19.58 23.60 27.37
C SER A 115 -19.45 22.16 26.93
N ALA A 116 -18.61 21.42 27.61
CA ALA A 116 -18.44 19.97 27.43
C ALA A 116 -19.67 19.17 27.89
N GLY A 117 -19.69 17.88 27.65
CA GLY A 117 -20.74 16.96 28.08
C GLY A 117 -21.46 16.24 26.93
N GLN A 118 -20.91 16.38 25.70
CA GLN A 118 -21.43 15.63 24.56
C GLN A 118 -20.80 14.24 24.51
N CYS A 119 -21.59 13.28 24.02
CA CYS A 119 -21.07 11.94 23.79
C CYS A 119 -19.90 11.96 22.79
N ALA A 120 -18.96 11.04 22.98
CA ALA A 120 -17.86 10.82 22.04
C ALA A 120 -18.38 10.66 20.59
N PRO A 121 -17.56 10.99 19.60
CA PRO A 121 -17.96 10.94 18.19
C PRO A 121 -18.40 9.54 17.72
N THR A 122 -19.34 9.55 16.81
CA THR A 122 -19.88 8.40 16.09
C THR A 122 -19.48 8.47 14.60
N PRO A 123 -19.61 7.41 13.81
CA PRO A 123 -19.27 7.40 12.38
C PRO A 123 -19.94 8.49 11.52
N ASN A 124 -21.03 9.10 12.01
CA ASN A 124 -21.72 10.17 11.30
C ASN A 124 -21.24 11.58 11.69
N ASP A 125 -20.45 11.73 12.73
CA ASP A 125 -20.07 13.03 13.28
C ASP A 125 -18.84 13.62 12.58
N ASN A 126 -18.84 14.93 12.41
CA ASN A 126 -17.66 15.70 12.04
C ASN A 126 -16.97 16.21 13.30
N ILE A 127 -15.66 16.08 13.36
CA ILE A 127 -14.91 16.49 14.54
C ILE A 127 -13.91 17.60 14.19
N TYR A 128 -13.82 18.55 15.09
CA TYR A 128 -13.01 19.74 14.92
C TYR A 128 -12.09 19.97 16.12
N PHE A 129 -10.85 20.24 15.81
CA PHE A 129 -9.85 20.73 16.75
C PHE A 129 -9.46 22.15 16.35
N THR A 130 -9.68 23.10 17.23
CA THR A 130 -9.58 24.52 16.96
C THR A 130 -8.60 25.21 17.91
N SER A 131 -8.43 26.51 17.78
CA SER A 131 -7.66 27.33 18.73
C SER A 131 -8.25 27.31 20.14
N ASN A 132 -9.54 26.98 20.29
CA ASN A 132 -10.22 26.88 21.59
C ASN A 132 -10.10 25.48 22.22
N SER A 133 -9.59 24.51 21.49
CA SER A 133 -9.45 23.13 21.97
C SER A 133 -8.32 22.96 23.01
N PHE A 134 -7.27 23.76 22.90
CA PHE A 134 -6.04 23.60 23.68
C PHE A 134 -5.62 24.93 24.32
N THR A 135 -5.55 24.95 25.64
CA THR A 135 -5.20 26.14 26.43
C THR A 135 -3.73 26.24 26.81
N ALA A 136 -2.98 25.15 26.62
CA ALA A 136 -1.55 25.06 26.91
C ALA A 136 -0.82 24.22 25.85
N GLU A 137 0.48 24.43 25.72
CA GLU A 137 1.30 23.68 24.78
C GLU A 137 1.36 22.18 25.09
N ASN A 138 1.48 21.39 24.04
CA ASN A 138 1.68 19.95 24.11
C ASN A 138 0.57 19.16 24.83
N GLN A 139 -0.63 19.70 24.93
CA GLN A 139 -1.78 18.95 25.43
C GLN A 139 -2.09 17.76 24.51
N ILE A 140 -2.62 16.67 25.10
CA ILE A 140 -2.70 15.38 24.43
C ILE A 140 -4.14 14.93 24.30
N VAL A 141 -4.55 14.62 23.06
CA VAL A 141 -5.76 13.85 22.78
C VAL A 141 -5.36 12.38 22.66
N THR A 142 -5.87 11.54 23.54
CA THR A 142 -5.55 10.10 23.54
C THR A 142 -6.70 9.29 22.96
N LEU A 143 -6.45 8.56 21.88
CA LEU A 143 -7.38 7.59 21.34
C LEU A 143 -7.33 6.32 22.22
N ASN A 144 -8.25 6.23 23.16
CA ASN A 144 -8.27 5.17 24.18
C ASN A 144 -9.25 4.03 23.87
N SER A 145 -10.04 4.14 22.81
CA SER A 145 -11.02 3.12 22.39
C SER A 145 -10.61 2.49 21.06
N ASP A 146 -10.92 1.22 20.87
CA ASP A 146 -10.81 0.53 19.59
C ASP A 146 -12.06 0.78 18.73
N ASN A 147 -11.91 0.66 17.40
CA ASN A 147 -13.01 0.78 16.43
C ASN A 147 -13.77 2.11 16.52
N VAL A 148 -13.04 3.21 16.68
CA VAL A 148 -13.62 4.55 16.63
C VAL A 148 -13.97 4.88 15.18
N GLY A 149 -15.18 5.38 14.95
CA GLY A 149 -15.62 5.88 13.65
C GLY A 149 -15.96 7.37 13.71
N VAL A 150 -15.63 8.09 12.63
CA VAL A 150 -16.05 9.50 12.43
C VAL A 150 -16.30 9.75 10.94
N SER A 151 -17.05 10.81 10.63
CA SER A 151 -17.20 11.25 9.25
C SER A 151 -15.97 12.02 8.80
N ASN A 152 -15.76 13.21 9.30
CA ASN A 152 -14.63 14.05 8.98
C ASN A 152 -13.84 14.43 10.25
N MET A 153 -12.53 14.67 10.07
CA MET A 153 -11.64 15.09 11.15
C MET A 153 -10.79 16.27 10.70
N ASP A 154 -10.93 17.41 11.36
CA ASP A 154 -10.28 18.67 10.99
C ASP A 154 -9.45 19.24 12.15
N TRP A 155 -8.14 19.42 11.91
CA TRP A 155 -7.18 20.01 12.84
C TRP A 155 -6.65 21.38 12.39
N THR A 156 -7.21 21.96 11.35
CA THR A 156 -6.64 23.18 10.73
C THR A 156 -6.54 24.37 11.67
N GLY A 157 -7.41 24.46 12.66
CA GLY A 157 -7.49 25.60 13.57
C GLY A 157 -6.64 25.52 14.83
N VAL A 158 -5.89 24.44 15.05
CA VAL A 158 -5.19 24.24 16.33
C VAL A 158 -4.03 25.19 16.54
N THR A 159 -3.84 25.54 17.81
CA THR A 159 -2.70 26.26 18.36
C THR A 159 -2.07 25.46 19.50
N ASN A 160 -0.90 25.87 20.02
CA ASN A 160 -0.25 25.24 21.18
C ASN A 160 0.31 23.85 20.93
N ASN A 161 0.62 23.49 19.67
CA ASN A 161 1.26 22.23 19.28
C ASN A 161 0.70 20.99 19.99
N PRO A 162 -0.62 20.73 19.91
CA PRO A 162 -1.22 19.58 20.56
C PRO A 162 -0.67 18.27 20.00
N LYS A 163 -0.83 17.22 20.77
CA LYS A 163 -0.42 15.88 20.40
C LYS A 163 -1.64 14.99 20.22
N PHE A 164 -1.68 14.27 19.10
CA PHE A 164 -2.66 13.22 18.90
C PHE A 164 -2.00 11.87 19.12
N HIS A 165 -2.30 11.24 20.26
CA HIS A 165 -1.78 9.94 20.63
C HIS A 165 -2.77 8.86 20.20
N MET A 166 -2.49 8.20 19.08
CA MET A 166 -3.40 7.18 18.53
C MET A 166 -3.27 5.82 19.19
N SER A 167 -2.26 5.60 20.05
CA SER A 167 -2.05 4.34 20.78
C SER A 167 -2.00 3.10 19.87
N SER A 168 -1.55 3.27 18.63
CA SER A 168 -1.57 2.26 17.55
C SER A 168 -2.97 1.69 17.24
N LYS A 169 -4.03 2.43 17.57
CA LYS A 169 -5.42 2.06 17.31
C LYS A 169 -5.88 2.49 15.92
N GLN A 170 -7.09 2.08 15.55
CA GLN A 170 -7.71 2.40 14.26
C GLN A 170 -8.82 3.45 14.43
N ILE A 171 -8.87 4.39 13.48
CA ILE A 171 -10.03 5.26 13.24
C ILE A 171 -10.59 4.92 11.87
N GLU A 172 -11.89 4.64 11.82
CA GLU A 172 -12.64 4.47 10.58
C GLU A 172 -13.26 5.79 10.16
N LEU A 173 -13.05 6.17 8.91
CA LEU A 173 -13.41 7.47 8.34
C LEU A 173 -14.35 7.27 7.15
N SER A 174 -15.52 7.91 7.18
CA SER A 174 -16.41 7.94 6.03
C SER A 174 -16.17 9.14 5.11
N GLY A 175 -15.45 10.16 5.58
CA GLY A 175 -15.11 11.40 4.88
C GLY A 175 -13.61 11.70 4.96
N SER A 176 -13.28 12.98 5.12
CA SER A 176 -11.92 13.52 4.96
C SER A 176 -11.19 13.78 6.26
N VAL A 177 -9.85 13.81 6.18
CA VAL A 177 -8.98 14.22 7.28
C VAL A 177 -8.09 15.37 6.83
N THR A 178 -8.04 16.42 7.67
CA THR A 178 -7.12 17.53 7.48
C THR A 178 -6.27 17.71 8.72
N TYR A 179 -4.99 17.41 8.62
CA TYR A 179 -3.99 17.73 9.64
C TYR A 179 -3.31 19.06 9.37
N THR A 180 -2.53 19.54 10.32
CA THR A 180 -1.72 20.75 10.20
C THR A 180 -0.34 20.54 10.81
N ALA A 181 0.65 21.28 10.32
CA ALA A 181 2.01 21.26 10.87
C ALA A 181 2.11 21.79 12.32
N ASN A 182 1.04 22.42 12.83
CA ASN A 182 0.96 22.92 14.19
C ASN A 182 0.58 21.86 15.24
N MET A 183 0.73 20.59 14.92
CA MET A 183 0.43 19.47 15.81
C MET A 183 1.47 18.36 15.67
N THR A 184 1.38 17.36 16.53
CA THR A 184 2.23 16.17 16.46
C THR A 184 1.39 14.90 16.59
N ILE A 185 1.70 13.88 15.81
CA ILE A 185 1.10 12.54 15.98
C ILE A 185 2.07 11.66 16.78
N GLN A 186 1.56 11.06 17.86
CA GLN A 186 2.29 10.11 18.69
C GLN A 186 1.69 8.71 18.57
N SER A 187 2.55 7.69 18.58
CA SER A 187 2.12 6.29 18.43
C SER A 187 1.08 6.14 17.31
N PRO A 188 1.44 6.49 16.07
CA PRO A 188 0.50 6.52 14.98
C PRO A 188 -0.18 5.16 14.78
N GLY A 189 -1.47 5.20 14.50
CA GLY A 189 -2.30 4.02 14.29
C GLY A 189 -2.72 3.87 12.83
N THR A 190 -3.88 3.30 12.61
CA THR A 190 -4.46 3.13 11.27
C THR A 190 -5.57 4.14 11.02
N LEU A 191 -5.48 4.86 9.90
CA LEU A 191 -6.58 5.61 9.32
C LEU A 191 -7.22 4.73 8.25
N LYS A 192 -8.46 4.28 8.50
CA LYS A 192 -9.19 3.43 7.55
C LYS A 192 -10.31 4.23 6.91
N PHE A 193 -10.19 4.50 5.61
CA PHE A 193 -11.19 5.20 4.82
C PHE A 193 -12.16 4.20 4.20
N THR A 194 -13.45 4.35 4.54
CA THR A 194 -14.55 3.52 4.04
C THR A 194 -15.61 4.39 3.38
N SER A 195 -16.75 3.88 3.04
CA SER A 195 -17.87 4.60 2.43
C SER A 195 -17.85 4.71 0.91
N SER A 196 -18.99 5.16 0.36
CA SER A 196 -19.18 5.43 -1.07
C SER A 196 -18.97 6.90 -1.48
N SER A 197 -18.78 7.81 -0.52
CA SER A 197 -18.51 9.23 -0.79
C SER A 197 -17.02 9.47 -1.00
N SER A 198 -16.62 10.48 -1.77
CA SER A 198 -15.22 10.85 -1.90
C SER A 198 -14.64 11.32 -0.57
N ALA A 199 -13.34 11.10 -0.38
CA ALA A 199 -12.58 11.48 0.81
C ALA A 199 -11.23 12.05 0.43
N THR A 200 -10.71 12.95 1.26
CA THR A 200 -9.39 13.56 1.06
C THR A 200 -8.54 13.39 2.32
N LEU A 201 -7.22 13.40 2.15
CA LEU A 201 -6.28 13.47 3.27
C LEU A 201 -5.22 14.53 2.99
N ILE A 202 -5.08 15.45 3.94
CA ILE A 202 -3.93 16.37 4.07
C ILE A 202 -3.11 15.89 5.26
N SER A 203 -1.90 15.44 5.00
CA SER A 203 -0.99 14.91 6.03
C SER A 203 -0.21 16.00 6.77
N ALA A 204 -0.03 17.16 6.13
CA ALA A 204 0.81 18.26 6.58
C ALA A 204 2.26 17.84 6.92
N GLY A 205 2.75 16.78 6.27
CA GLY A 205 4.08 16.22 6.52
C GLY A 205 4.22 15.47 7.85
N LEU A 206 3.13 15.16 8.55
CA LEU A 206 3.18 14.46 9.84
C LEU A 206 3.48 12.96 9.67
N PRO A 207 4.12 12.32 10.67
CA PRO A 207 4.44 10.90 10.63
C PRO A 207 3.17 10.05 10.86
N LEU A 208 2.47 9.74 9.77
CA LEU A 208 1.30 8.89 9.81
C LEU A 208 1.68 7.41 9.98
N GLY A 209 0.74 6.63 10.51
CA GLY A 209 0.82 5.18 10.54
C GLY A 209 0.28 4.54 9.26
N THR A 210 -0.50 3.49 9.39
CA THR A 210 -1.12 2.84 8.22
C THR A 210 -2.28 3.66 7.68
N ILE A 211 -2.33 3.86 6.37
CA ILE A 211 -3.49 4.34 5.64
C ILE A 211 -4.10 3.14 4.92
N GLU A 212 -5.31 2.80 5.26
CA GLU A 212 -6.09 1.76 4.60
C GLU A 212 -7.28 2.39 3.88
N VAL A 213 -7.38 2.18 2.57
CA VAL A 213 -8.47 2.74 1.76
C VAL A 213 -9.27 1.59 1.19
N GLU A 214 -10.49 1.43 1.68
CA GLU A 214 -11.43 0.37 1.32
C GLU A 214 -12.80 0.97 1.04
N LYS A 215 -12.91 1.66 -0.09
CA LYS A 215 -14.11 2.40 -0.46
C LYS A 215 -15.01 1.58 -1.39
N THR A 216 -16.30 1.73 -1.21
CA THR A 216 -17.31 1.10 -2.08
C THR A 216 -17.77 2.00 -3.21
N GLY A 217 -17.22 3.20 -3.31
CA GLY A 217 -17.48 4.22 -4.33
C GLY A 217 -16.74 5.51 -4.02
N GLY A 218 -16.94 6.55 -4.85
CA GLY A 218 -16.20 7.80 -4.74
C GLY A 218 -14.70 7.63 -4.95
N THR A 219 -13.94 8.65 -4.59
CA THR A 219 -12.47 8.66 -4.69
C THR A 219 -11.82 8.82 -3.32
N PHE A 220 -10.56 8.45 -3.25
CA PHE A 220 -9.67 8.90 -2.19
C PHE A 220 -8.58 9.76 -2.83
N ASP A 221 -8.49 11.01 -2.39
CA ASP A 221 -7.61 12.00 -3.00
C ASP A 221 -6.53 12.44 -2.00
N GLN A 222 -5.27 12.23 -2.35
CA GLN A 222 -4.11 12.79 -1.68
C GLN A 222 -4.00 14.27 -2.04
N LEU A 223 -3.82 15.15 -1.03
CA LEU A 223 -3.77 16.59 -1.25
C LEU A 223 -2.47 17.27 -0.83
N ASP A 224 -1.47 16.50 -0.41
CA ASP A 224 -0.11 16.96 -0.15
C ASP A 224 0.89 15.79 -0.27
N ASN A 225 2.18 16.08 -0.20
CA ASN A 225 3.21 15.06 -0.23
C ASN A 225 3.17 14.20 1.04
N TYR A 226 3.12 12.87 0.88
CA TYR A 226 3.18 11.95 2.00
C TYR A 226 4.63 11.56 2.28
N ASN A 227 5.03 11.69 3.55
CA ASN A 227 6.34 11.27 4.03
C ASN A 227 6.19 10.62 5.41
N PHE A 228 5.89 9.33 5.44
CA PHE A 228 5.66 8.62 6.70
C PHE A 228 6.18 7.18 6.66
N SER A 229 6.38 6.63 7.85
CA SER A 229 6.92 5.29 8.06
C SER A 229 5.84 4.21 8.17
N GLY A 230 4.60 4.52 7.84
CA GLY A 230 3.50 3.54 7.82
C GLY A 230 3.35 2.81 6.50
N LEU A 231 2.22 2.15 6.33
CA LEU A 231 1.86 1.42 5.12
C LEU A 231 0.69 2.09 4.41
N ILE A 232 0.66 2.00 3.09
CA ILE A 232 -0.55 2.31 2.32
C ILE A 232 -1.14 1.01 1.78
N ARG A 233 -2.42 0.79 2.03
CA ARG A 233 -3.19 -0.35 1.54
C ARG A 233 -4.43 0.13 0.81
N ILE A 234 -4.53 -0.20 -0.47
CA ILE A 234 -5.68 0.14 -1.33
C ILE A 234 -6.42 -1.14 -1.64
N LYS A 235 -7.70 -1.21 -1.31
CA LYS A 235 -8.50 -2.44 -1.37
C LYS A 235 -9.78 -2.23 -2.18
N ASN A 236 -10.31 -3.32 -2.71
CA ASN A 236 -11.71 -3.55 -3.07
C ASN A 236 -12.43 -2.42 -3.83
N GLY A 237 -12.03 -2.14 -5.06
CA GLY A 237 -12.77 -1.21 -5.91
C GLY A 237 -12.58 0.28 -5.57
N THR A 238 -11.59 0.59 -4.76
CA THR A 238 -11.19 1.97 -4.44
C THR A 238 -10.58 2.65 -5.66
N THR A 239 -10.95 3.91 -5.89
CA THR A 239 -10.17 4.83 -6.74
C THR A 239 -9.31 5.72 -5.85
N TYR A 240 -7.99 5.59 -5.97
CA TYR A 240 -7.02 6.41 -5.25
C TYR A 240 -6.30 7.33 -6.25
N ASN A 241 -6.32 8.63 -5.99
CA ASN A 241 -5.63 9.65 -6.77
C ASN A 241 -4.51 10.27 -5.93
N THR A 242 -3.30 10.29 -6.45
CA THR A 242 -2.19 11.01 -5.82
C THR A 242 -2.22 12.51 -6.12
N ASN A 243 -2.92 12.92 -7.18
CA ASN A 243 -2.98 14.31 -7.66
C ASN A 243 -1.59 14.92 -7.88
N ASP A 244 -0.66 14.13 -8.43
CA ASP A 244 0.74 14.48 -8.68
C ASP A 244 1.58 14.76 -7.41
N TYR A 245 1.05 14.52 -6.21
CA TYR A 245 1.83 14.61 -4.98
C TYR A 245 2.66 13.34 -4.77
N ASN A 246 3.90 13.53 -4.34
CA ASN A 246 4.80 12.42 -4.05
C ASN A 246 4.39 11.66 -2.79
N LEU A 247 4.73 10.39 -2.75
CA LEU A 247 4.52 9.58 -1.57
C LEU A 247 5.76 8.79 -1.17
N GLN A 248 6.11 8.88 0.12
CA GLN A 248 7.10 8.05 0.77
C GLN A 248 6.43 7.23 1.87
N THR A 249 6.64 5.93 1.86
CA THR A 249 6.00 4.99 2.80
C THR A 249 6.90 3.78 3.02
N ASN A 250 6.71 3.06 4.12
CA ASN A 250 7.40 1.79 4.32
C ASN A 250 6.93 0.71 3.36
N GLY A 251 5.68 0.72 2.95
CA GLY A 251 5.17 -0.25 1.98
C GLY A 251 3.86 0.21 1.35
N PHE A 252 3.69 -0.15 0.08
CA PHE A 252 2.53 0.18 -0.73
C PHE A 252 1.91 -1.09 -1.29
N TYR A 253 0.65 -1.31 -0.98
CA TYR A 253 -0.03 -2.56 -1.27
C TYR A 253 -1.35 -2.31 -2.00
N LEU A 254 -1.48 -2.89 -3.18
CA LEU A 254 -2.72 -2.91 -3.96
C LEU A 254 -3.38 -4.28 -3.83
N TYR A 255 -4.61 -4.31 -3.32
CA TYR A 255 -5.44 -5.51 -3.18
C TYR A 255 -6.70 -5.35 -4.02
N PRO A 256 -6.67 -5.69 -5.32
CA PRO A 256 -7.85 -5.62 -6.17
C PRO A 256 -8.98 -6.54 -5.66
N SER A 257 -10.22 -6.19 -5.98
CA SER A 257 -11.39 -6.95 -5.54
C SER A 257 -11.42 -8.35 -6.13
N GLU A 258 -11.60 -9.36 -5.30
CA GLU A 258 -11.77 -10.76 -5.72
C GLU A 258 -13.12 -11.01 -6.43
N SER A 259 -14.12 -10.16 -6.20
CA SER A 259 -15.46 -10.35 -6.73
C SER A 259 -15.61 -10.02 -8.22
N GLY A 260 -14.62 -9.40 -8.84
CA GLY A 260 -14.60 -9.06 -10.26
C GLY A 260 -15.66 -8.05 -10.73
N VAL A 261 -16.38 -7.42 -9.80
CA VAL A 261 -17.50 -6.51 -10.11
C VAL A 261 -17.07 -5.03 -10.11
N VAL A 262 -16.07 -4.67 -9.32
CA VAL A 262 -15.64 -3.26 -9.18
C VAL A 262 -14.12 -3.16 -9.39
N SER A 263 -13.71 -2.22 -10.24
CA SER A 263 -12.29 -1.97 -10.52
C SER A 263 -11.63 -1.20 -9.38
N THR A 264 -10.46 -1.65 -8.94
CA THR A 264 -9.57 -0.85 -8.11
C THR A 264 -8.73 0.02 -9.04
N THR A 265 -8.70 1.34 -8.79
CA THR A 265 -7.98 2.29 -9.64
C THR A 265 -6.93 3.00 -8.81
N PHE A 266 -5.70 3.06 -9.33
CA PHE A 266 -4.63 3.86 -8.77
C PHE A 266 -4.12 4.85 -9.82
N ASN A 267 -4.50 6.11 -9.66
CA ASN A 267 -4.09 7.21 -10.52
C ASN A 267 -2.89 7.91 -9.89
N SER A 268 -1.71 7.53 -10.30
CA SER A 268 -0.45 8.06 -9.76
C SER A 268 -0.02 9.38 -10.40
N GLY A 269 -0.56 9.74 -11.56
CA GLY A 269 -0.12 10.93 -12.29
C GLY A 269 1.40 10.94 -12.50
N SER A 270 2.05 12.04 -12.15
CA SER A 270 3.51 12.20 -12.19
C SER A 270 4.22 12.00 -10.85
N SER A 271 3.55 11.43 -9.86
CA SER A 271 4.08 11.26 -8.50
C SER A 271 5.32 10.39 -8.44
N ASP A 272 6.32 10.81 -7.66
CA ASP A 272 7.40 9.91 -7.23
C ASP A 272 6.92 9.03 -6.06
N ILE A 273 7.20 7.74 -6.14
CA ILE A 273 6.82 6.75 -5.13
C ILE A 273 8.09 6.20 -4.49
N ASN A 274 8.27 6.44 -3.19
CA ASN A 274 9.45 6.00 -2.44
C ASN A 274 9.05 4.96 -1.37
N ILE A 275 9.54 3.74 -1.51
CA ILE A 275 9.32 2.62 -0.58
C ILE A 275 10.59 2.38 0.23
N THR A 276 10.52 2.56 1.55
CA THR A 276 11.72 2.65 2.41
C THR A 276 12.10 1.36 3.12
N SER A 277 11.21 0.40 3.34
CA SER A 277 11.58 -0.82 4.08
C SER A 277 10.68 -2.04 3.85
N GLY A 278 9.51 -1.88 3.24
CA GLY A 278 8.55 -2.96 3.00
C GLY A 278 8.53 -3.41 1.54
N GLN A 279 7.35 -3.39 0.92
CA GLN A 279 7.18 -3.81 -0.46
C GLN A 279 6.30 -2.81 -1.22
N PHE A 280 6.59 -2.63 -2.50
CA PHE A 280 5.57 -2.25 -3.46
C PHE A 280 4.95 -3.55 -3.97
N GLU A 281 3.75 -3.84 -3.55
CA GLU A 281 3.11 -5.12 -3.84
C GLU A 281 1.75 -4.93 -4.50
N ILE A 282 1.57 -5.60 -5.63
CA ILE A 282 0.26 -5.80 -6.24
C ILE A 282 -0.14 -7.24 -5.91
N ASN A 283 -1.03 -7.39 -4.95
CA ASN A 283 -1.46 -8.69 -4.47
C ASN A 283 -2.81 -9.06 -5.08
N ASN A 284 -2.80 -10.14 -5.87
CA ASN A 284 -4.03 -10.72 -6.37
C ASN A 284 -4.03 -12.23 -6.15
N ASN A 285 -4.93 -12.68 -5.30
CA ASN A 285 -5.13 -14.09 -5.01
C ASN A 285 -6.14 -14.77 -5.95
N SER A 286 -6.74 -14.05 -6.90
CA SER A 286 -7.77 -14.57 -7.78
C SER A 286 -7.51 -14.25 -9.26
N ASN A 287 -8.03 -15.12 -10.14
CA ASN A 287 -7.84 -15.07 -11.60
C ASN A 287 -8.58 -13.92 -12.31
N ARG A 288 -9.02 -12.87 -11.60
CA ARG A 288 -9.81 -11.78 -12.18
C ARG A 288 -9.30 -10.44 -11.67
N LEU A 289 -8.63 -9.72 -12.55
CA LEU A 289 -8.15 -8.38 -12.30
C LEU A 289 -9.13 -7.35 -12.83
N ASN A 290 -9.61 -6.52 -11.91
CA ASN A 290 -10.11 -5.21 -12.23
C ASN A 290 -9.21 -4.16 -11.55
N LEU A 291 -7.95 -4.13 -11.93
CA LEU A 291 -7.00 -3.10 -11.56
C LEU A 291 -6.77 -2.18 -12.75
N ILE A 292 -6.91 -0.89 -12.52
CA ILE A 292 -6.58 0.16 -13.49
C ILE A 292 -5.44 0.96 -12.89
N MET A 293 -4.30 0.94 -13.55
CA MET A 293 -3.09 1.62 -13.09
C MET A 293 -2.21 1.94 -14.30
N ASP A 294 -1.56 3.09 -14.28
CA ASP A 294 -0.49 3.43 -15.21
C ASP A 294 0.66 4.04 -14.43
N LEU A 295 1.78 3.34 -14.38
CA LEU A 295 3.01 3.76 -13.70
C LEU A 295 4.12 4.14 -14.68
N SER A 296 3.81 4.24 -15.98
CA SER A 296 4.80 4.47 -17.04
C SER A 296 5.53 5.82 -16.94
N SER A 297 4.94 6.81 -16.27
CA SER A 297 5.51 8.13 -16.02
C SER A 297 6.15 8.31 -14.65
N ASN A 298 6.02 7.32 -13.76
CA ASN A 298 6.44 7.45 -12.37
C ASN A 298 7.91 7.05 -12.16
N THR A 299 8.53 7.67 -11.14
CA THR A 299 9.75 7.15 -10.53
C THR A 299 9.39 6.39 -9.26
N ILE A 300 9.72 5.10 -9.22
CA ILE A 300 9.55 4.26 -8.04
C ILE A 300 10.91 3.98 -7.45
N THR A 301 11.19 4.54 -6.29
CA THR A 301 12.41 4.30 -5.54
C THR A 301 12.16 3.25 -4.46
N ILE A 302 12.98 2.21 -4.44
CA ILE A 302 12.88 1.10 -3.49
C ILE A 302 14.16 1.05 -2.69
N ASP A 303 14.07 1.34 -1.39
CA ASP A 303 15.19 1.30 -0.46
C ASP A 303 14.97 0.20 0.58
N ASN A 304 15.85 -0.83 0.56
CA ASN A 304 15.72 -2.03 1.41
C ASN A 304 14.35 -2.71 1.36
N ALA A 305 13.71 -2.67 0.20
CA ALA A 305 12.34 -3.11 -0.01
C ALA A 305 12.25 -4.01 -1.24
N GLY A 306 11.14 -4.74 -1.39
CA GLY A 306 10.87 -5.59 -2.54
C GLY A 306 9.86 -4.97 -3.50
N LEU A 307 9.98 -5.33 -4.78
CA LEU A 307 8.93 -5.09 -5.77
C LEU A 307 8.28 -6.43 -6.11
N LYS A 308 6.99 -6.56 -5.83
CA LYS A 308 6.24 -7.78 -6.04
C LYS A 308 5.00 -7.50 -6.87
N GLY A 309 4.94 -8.10 -8.06
CA GLY A 309 3.77 -8.07 -8.93
C GLY A 309 2.92 -9.33 -8.80
N SER A 310 1.66 -9.24 -9.16
CA SER A 310 0.77 -10.39 -9.30
C SER A 310 0.92 -10.98 -10.69
N GLN A 311 0.72 -12.30 -10.81
CA GLN A 311 0.77 -13.03 -12.09
C GLN A 311 -0.32 -12.64 -13.13
N TYR A 312 -1.13 -11.61 -12.84
CA TYR A 312 -2.25 -11.20 -13.70
C TYR A 312 -2.26 -9.71 -14.06
N VAL A 313 -1.18 -8.97 -13.78
CA VAL A 313 -1.10 -7.52 -14.05
C VAL A 313 -0.27 -7.27 -15.31
N LYS A 314 -0.90 -6.70 -16.33
CA LYS A 314 -0.19 -6.16 -17.50
C LYS A 314 0.13 -4.71 -17.22
N GLU A 315 1.34 -4.43 -16.76
CA GLU A 315 1.70 -3.08 -16.36
C GLU A 315 3.03 -2.67 -16.98
N GLU A 316 3.08 -1.41 -17.38
CA GLU A 316 4.33 -0.74 -17.70
C GLU A 316 4.78 0.08 -16.48
N PHE A 317 6.01 -0.16 -16.04
CA PHE A 317 6.68 0.67 -15.04
C PHE A 317 7.59 1.69 -15.73
N GLY A 318 7.58 2.94 -15.26
CA GLY A 318 8.46 3.99 -15.73
C GLY A 318 9.90 3.78 -15.27
N HIS A 319 10.36 4.60 -14.34
CA HIS A 319 11.70 4.51 -13.79
C HIS A 319 11.69 3.84 -12.42
N VAL A 320 12.30 2.67 -12.28
CA VAL A 320 12.50 1.97 -11.01
C VAL A 320 13.93 2.16 -10.54
N ILE A 321 14.12 2.69 -9.35
CA ILE A 321 15.43 2.89 -8.71
C ILE A 321 15.54 1.99 -7.49
N SER A 322 16.57 1.14 -7.46
CA SER A 322 16.91 0.33 -6.31
C SER A 322 18.06 0.98 -5.54
N LEU A 323 17.86 1.32 -4.28
CA LEU A 323 18.86 1.94 -3.41
C LEU A 323 19.41 1.01 -2.33
N GLY A 324 18.77 -0.10 -2.03
CA GLY A 324 19.18 -1.00 -0.96
C GLY A 324 19.46 -2.42 -1.43
N THR A 325 19.55 -3.35 -0.49
CA THR A 325 19.56 -4.78 -0.77
C THR A 325 18.12 -5.26 -0.86
N PRO A 326 17.52 -5.31 -2.06
CA PRO A 326 16.19 -5.86 -2.18
C PRO A 326 16.26 -7.35 -1.83
N TRP A 327 15.33 -7.79 -0.99
CA TRP A 327 15.22 -9.21 -0.67
C TRP A 327 14.88 -10.01 -1.93
N TYR A 328 14.14 -9.43 -2.87
CA TYR A 328 13.88 -9.93 -4.21
C TYR A 328 13.06 -8.95 -5.05
N TYR A 329 13.27 -8.99 -6.37
CA TYR A 329 12.32 -8.45 -7.35
C TYR A 329 11.52 -9.61 -7.90
N GLN A 330 10.29 -9.78 -7.45
CA GLN A 330 9.39 -10.77 -8.02
C GLN A 330 8.41 -10.03 -8.94
N PHE A 331 8.74 -10.03 -10.22
CA PHE A 331 7.77 -9.65 -11.24
C PHE A 331 6.93 -10.89 -11.54
N GLY A 332 5.64 -10.81 -11.28
CA GLY A 332 4.68 -11.82 -11.71
C GLY A 332 4.64 -11.91 -13.25
N SER A 333 3.97 -12.91 -13.78
CA SER A 333 3.92 -13.28 -15.21
C SER A 333 3.52 -12.18 -16.20
N PHE A 334 3.31 -10.94 -15.76
CA PHE A 334 2.62 -9.91 -16.55
C PHE A 334 3.15 -8.48 -16.41
N VAL A 335 4.37 -8.26 -15.92
CA VAL A 335 5.01 -6.96 -16.15
C VAL A 335 5.47 -6.96 -17.62
N ASP A 336 4.72 -6.28 -18.45
CA ASP A 336 5.01 -6.23 -19.90
C ASP A 336 6.29 -5.44 -20.18
N ARG A 337 6.58 -4.39 -19.39
CA ARG A 337 7.72 -3.52 -19.65
C ARG A 337 8.17 -2.72 -18.41
N ILE A 338 9.48 -2.58 -18.23
CA ILE A 338 10.10 -1.57 -17.38
C ILE A 338 10.90 -0.64 -18.28
N ARG A 339 10.57 0.65 -18.29
CA ARG A 339 11.26 1.63 -19.16
C ARG A 339 12.69 1.87 -18.72
N LYS A 340 12.92 1.96 -17.41
CA LYS A 340 14.27 2.10 -16.86
C LYS A 340 14.37 1.42 -15.50
N LEU A 341 15.32 0.52 -15.36
CA LEU A 341 15.70 -0.08 -14.08
C LEU A 341 17.13 0.37 -13.74
N GLU A 342 17.29 1.05 -12.61
CA GLU A 342 18.57 1.56 -12.16
C GLU A 342 18.93 1.00 -10.77
N ILE A 343 20.06 0.29 -10.68
CA ILE A 343 20.55 -0.33 -9.45
C ILE A 343 21.71 0.52 -8.94
N LYS A 344 21.43 1.37 -7.93
CA LYS A 344 22.39 2.35 -7.40
C LYS A 344 23.17 1.90 -6.18
N GLN A 345 22.61 1.00 -5.37
CA GLN A 345 23.28 0.52 -4.16
C GLN A 345 23.00 -0.97 -3.94
N GLY A 346 24.05 -1.70 -3.64
CA GLY A 346 23.99 -3.03 -3.07
C GLY A 346 24.99 -3.06 -1.93
N ASN A 347 24.54 -2.96 -0.69
CA ASN A 347 25.32 -3.32 0.48
C ASN A 347 24.74 -4.61 1.03
N CYS A 348 24.91 -5.70 0.31
CA CYS A 348 24.76 -7.00 0.94
C CYS A 348 26.14 -7.49 1.38
N CYS A 349 26.22 -7.81 2.69
CA CYS A 349 27.19 -8.73 3.29
C CYS A 349 28.53 -8.86 2.55
N GLN A 350 29.58 -8.44 3.16
CA GLN A 350 30.98 -8.29 2.69
C GLN A 350 31.53 -9.28 1.65
N ASN A 351 30.74 -10.21 1.09
CA ASN A 351 31.23 -11.23 0.14
C ASN A 351 30.20 -11.73 -0.89
N ASP A 352 28.99 -11.13 -1.01
CA ASP A 352 28.02 -11.62 -1.99
C ASP A 352 27.54 -10.47 -2.90
N PRO A 353 27.64 -10.60 -4.24
CA PRO A 353 27.08 -9.65 -5.17
C PRO A 353 25.56 -9.59 -5.00
N THR A 354 24.99 -8.39 -5.09
CA THR A 354 23.53 -8.18 -5.09
C THR A 354 22.90 -9.12 -6.11
N GLU A 355 22.14 -10.10 -5.65
CA GLU A 355 21.45 -11.05 -6.51
C GLU A 355 20.26 -10.32 -7.13
N LEU A 356 20.39 -9.88 -8.37
CA LEU A 356 19.27 -9.70 -9.25
C LEU A 356 18.78 -11.11 -9.58
N ARG A 357 18.00 -11.66 -8.68
CA ARG A 357 17.13 -12.74 -9.08
C ARG A 357 16.11 -12.11 -10.01
N SER A 358 16.44 -12.08 -11.28
CA SER A 358 15.40 -12.23 -12.25
C SER A 358 14.85 -13.65 -12.08
N ASP A 359 14.20 -13.91 -10.94
CA ASP A 359 13.13 -14.89 -10.91
C ASP A 359 12.00 -14.36 -11.82
N PHE A 360 12.39 -13.74 -12.94
CA PHE A 360 11.61 -13.74 -14.17
C PHE A 360 11.23 -15.17 -14.56
N GLY A 361 11.54 -16.14 -13.73
CA GLY A 361 11.47 -17.53 -14.10
C GLY A 361 10.85 -18.51 -13.16
N SER A 362 10.55 -18.24 -11.94
CA SER A 362 9.74 -19.20 -11.19
C SER A 362 8.24 -18.87 -11.20
N TYR A 363 7.84 -17.74 -11.72
CA TYR A 363 6.44 -17.41 -11.95
C TYR A 363 6.27 -16.81 -13.34
N HIS A 364 6.08 -17.66 -14.33
CA HIS A 364 5.48 -17.42 -15.62
C HIS A 364 5.44 -15.95 -16.12
N ILE A 365 6.49 -15.51 -16.78
CA ILE A 365 6.25 -14.85 -18.07
C ILE A 365 5.59 -15.96 -18.88
N SER A 366 4.30 -15.84 -19.18
CA SER A 366 3.62 -16.84 -19.98
C SER A 366 4.41 -17.03 -21.27
N SER A 367 4.39 -18.22 -21.80
CA SER A 367 5.04 -18.60 -23.07
C SER A 367 4.63 -17.74 -24.28
N GLU A 368 3.93 -16.64 -24.08
CA GLU A 368 3.38 -15.77 -25.11
C GLU A 368 3.93 -14.34 -25.10
N LYS A 369 4.66 -13.86 -24.05
CA LYS A 369 5.27 -12.52 -24.02
C LYS A 369 6.58 -12.50 -23.24
N GLU A 370 7.62 -12.04 -23.91
CA GLU A 370 8.93 -11.75 -23.35
C GLU A 370 8.86 -10.45 -22.52
N GLY A 371 9.24 -10.48 -21.24
CA GLY A 371 9.39 -9.28 -20.44
C GLY A 371 10.53 -8.40 -20.96
N ILE A 372 10.27 -7.12 -21.17
CA ILE A 372 11.25 -6.19 -21.75
C ILE A 372 11.68 -5.17 -20.68
N ILE A 373 13.00 -4.96 -20.57
CA ILE A 373 13.58 -3.82 -19.86
C ILE A 373 14.20 -2.92 -20.91
N ASP A 374 13.68 -1.69 -21.07
CA ASP A 374 14.23 -0.78 -22.08
C ASP A 374 15.64 -0.34 -21.72
N SER A 375 15.90 0.00 -20.46
CA SER A 375 17.23 0.38 -20.00
C SER A 375 17.51 -0.20 -18.62
N LEU A 376 18.51 -1.06 -18.53
CA LEU A 376 19.06 -1.57 -17.28
C LEU A 376 20.40 -0.89 -16.99
N ILE A 377 20.46 -0.08 -15.94
CA ILE A 377 21.68 0.58 -15.48
C ILE A 377 22.13 -0.08 -14.18
N VAL A 378 23.36 -0.58 -14.19
CA VAL A 378 23.95 -1.30 -13.06
C VAL A 378 25.16 -0.53 -12.56
N ASN A 379 25.07 0.05 -11.38
CA ASN A 379 26.14 0.82 -10.75
C ASN A 379 26.88 0.06 -9.64
N LYS A 380 26.50 -1.19 -9.39
CA LYS A 380 27.09 -2.05 -8.34
C LYS A 380 27.18 -3.50 -8.81
N SER A 381 27.90 -4.32 -8.04
CA SER A 381 27.96 -5.76 -8.34
C SER A 381 26.57 -6.38 -8.37
N VAL A 382 26.32 -7.23 -9.35
CA VAL A 382 25.01 -7.80 -9.63
C VAL A 382 25.11 -9.23 -10.09
N LYS A 383 24.11 -10.04 -9.72
CA LYS A 383 23.92 -11.39 -10.26
C LYS A 383 22.61 -11.43 -11.07
N ILE A 384 22.72 -11.70 -12.36
CA ILE A 384 21.59 -11.78 -13.28
C ILE A 384 21.31 -13.26 -13.59
N LEU A 385 20.12 -13.74 -13.29
CA LEU A 385 19.70 -15.10 -13.60
C LEU A 385 18.69 -15.07 -14.77
N PRO A 386 19.10 -15.30 -16.02
CA PRO A 386 18.24 -15.14 -17.21
C PRO A 386 17.32 -16.34 -17.43
N ASN A 387 16.57 -16.79 -16.43
CA ASN A 387 15.76 -18.03 -16.48
C ASN A 387 14.72 -17.94 -17.54
N ASN A 388 14.20 -17.13 -18.18
CA ASN A 388 13.23 -17.14 -19.28
C ASN A 388 13.63 -16.23 -20.46
N ASN A 389 14.93 -16.17 -20.70
CA ASN A 389 15.50 -15.41 -21.81
C ASN A 389 15.00 -13.95 -21.84
N PRO A 390 15.20 -13.18 -20.75
CA PRO A 390 14.76 -11.79 -20.70
C PRO A 390 15.46 -10.96 -21.79
N THR A 391 14.73 -9.99 -22.33
CA THR A 391 15.27 -9.03 -23.28
C THR A 391 15.48 -7.67 -22.59
N ILE A 392 16.72 -7.16 -22.70
CA ILE A 392 17.09 -5.81 -22.30
C ILE A 392 17.44 -5.05 -23.58
N LEU A 393 16.85 -3.87 -23.79
CA LEU A 393 17.21 -3.08 -24.95
C LEU A 393 18.60 -2.46 -24.74
N ASP A 394 18.77 -1.66 -23.70
CA ASP A 394 20.03 -1.01 -23.38
C ASP A 394 20.56 -1.51 -22.03
N LEU A 395 21.71 -2.17 -22.03
CA LEU A 395 22.39 -2.68 -20.84
C LEU A 395 23.63 -1.83 -20.55
N ILE A 396 23.65 -1.13 -19.42
CA ILE A 396 24.68 -0.17 -19.06
C ILE A 396 25.32 -0.56 -17.72
N PHE A 397 26.60 -0.82 -17.72
CA PHE A 397 27.38 -1.05 -16.51
C PHE A 397 28.22 0.19 -16.23
N SER A 398 27.89 0.93 -15.16
CA SER A 398 28.52 2.22 -14.83
C SER A 398 29.20 2.25 -13.47
N GLY A 399 29.30 1.15 -12.78
CA GLY A 399 29.93 1.06 -11.47
C GLY A 399 31.41 0.71 -11.51
N ASP A 400 32.19 1.31 -10.61
CA ASP A 400 33.62 1.00 -10.46
C ASP A 400 33.85 -0.31 -9.70
N ASN A 401 34.82 -1.12 -10.19
CA ASN A 401 35.20 -2.40 -9.60
C ASN A 401 34.00 -3.35 -9.35
N THR A 402 33.08 -3.38 -10.29
CA THR A 402 31.86 -4.19 -10.19
C THR A 402 32.08 -5.62 -10.62
N THR A 403 31.32 -6.54 -10.05
CA THR A 403 31.22 -7.92 -10.50
C THR A 403 29.84 -8.19 -11.04
N ILE A 404 29.76 -8.68 -12.27
CA ILE A 404 28.54 -9.08 -12.95
C ILE A 404 28.56 -10.57 -13.09
N GLU A 405 27.68 -11.24 -12.38
CA GLU A 405 27.51 -12.69 -12.50
C GLU A 405 26.26 -12.99 -13.33
N ILE A 406 26.39 -13.83 -14.34
CA ILE A 406 25.29 -14.23 -15.21
C ILE A 406 25.02 -15.72 -15.03
N GLY A 407 23.75 -16.08 -14.82
CA GLY A 407 23.31 -17.47 -14.67
C GLY A 407 23.43 -18.25 -15.96
N THR A 408 23.60 -19.57 -15.83
CA THR A 408 23.72 -20.50 -16.95
C THR A 408 22.39 -21.08 -17.43
N THR A 409 21.29 -20.78 -16.72
CA THR A 409 19.94 -21.21 -17.11
C THR A 409 19.28 -20.11 -17.92
N GLY A 410 19.17 -20.32 -19.24
CA GLY A 410 18.61 -19.32 -20.15
C GLY A 410 19.66 -18.39 -20.77
N THR A 411 19.21 -17.47 -21.57
CA THR A 411 20.04 -16.50 -22.30
C THR A 411 19.62 -15.07 -21.96
N LEU A 412 20.59 -14.23 -21.64
CA LEU A 412 20.36 -12.80 -21.49
C LEU A 412 20.44 -12.13 -22.88
N THR A 413 19.34 -11.62 -23.38
CA THR A 413 19.30 -10.96 -24.69
C THR A 413 19.44 -9.46 -24.53
N VAL A 414 20.39 -8.87 -25.26
CA VAL A 414 20.61 -7.40 -25.36
C VAL A 414 20.35 -6.98 -26.80
N SER A 415 19.32 -6.18 -27.04
CA SER A 415 18.84 -5.96 -28.40
C SER A 415 19.24 -4.64 -29.03
N ASN A 416 19.61 -3.61 -28.27
CA ASN A 416 19.92 -2.28 -28.80
C ASN A 416 21.36 -1.84 -28.49
N SER A 417 21.76 -1.83 -27.22
CA SER A 417 23.12 -1.44 -26.85
C SER A 417 23.65 -2.11 -25.60
N LEU A 418 24.97 -2.27 -25.54
CA LEU A 418 25.73 -2.68 -24.37
C LEU A 418 26.83 -1.65 -24.13
N SER A 419 26.96 -1.12 -22.92
CA SER A 419 28.03 -0.20 -22.56
C SER A 419 28.63 -0.50 -21.18
N PHE A 420 29.89 -0.13 -21.04
CA PHE A 420 30.66 -0.24 -19.81
C PHE A 420 31.28 1.14 -19.53
N ASP A 421 30.66 1.89 -18.64
CA ASP A 421 31.03 3.26 -18.29
C ASP A 421 31.72 3.25 -16.91
N SER A 422 32.88 2.59 -16.81
CA SER A 422 33.70 2.64 -15.61
C SER A 422 34.65 3.83 -15.63
N THR A 423 34.93 4.40 -14.47
CA THR A 423 35.94 5.45 -14.34
C THR A 423 37.36 4.85 -14.34
N ASN A 424 38.36 5.69 -14.58
CA ASN A 424 39.75 5.27 -14.75
C ASN A 424 40.23 4.34 -13.62
N CYS A 425 40.92 3.25 -14.03
CA CYS A 425 41.54 2.25 -13.14
C CYS A 425 40.58 1.32 -12.40
N SER A 426 39.34 1.17 -12.86
CA SER A 426 38.41 0.19 -12.28
C SER A 426 38.19 -0.98 -13.24
N VAL A 427 38.20 -2.20 -12.72
CA VAL A 427 37.98 -3.42 -13.49
C VAL A 427 36.55 -3.92 -13.31
N THR A 428 35.84 -4.10 -14.42
CA THR A 428 34.54 -4.74 -14.42
C THR A 428 34.70 -6.24 -14.64
N ASN A 429 34.34 -7.04 -13.64
CA ASN A 429 34.39 -8.50 -13.73
C ASN A 429 33.08 -9.04 -14.30
N ILE A 430 33.15 -9.80 -15.38
CA ILE A 430 31.98 -10.45 -16.00
C ILE A 430 32.21 -11.96 -15.96
N ARG A 431 31.34 -12.67 -15.28
CA ARG A 431 31.53 -14.11 -15.14
C ARG A 431 30.22 -14.90 -15.03
N SER A 432 30.29 -16.16 -15.36
CA SER A 432 29.24 -17.13 -15.08
C SER A 432 29.09 -17.36 -13.57
N THR A 433 27.84 -17.56 -13.11
CA THR A 433 27.56 -18.04 -11.73
C THR A 433 28.04 -19.45 -11.48
N SER A 434 28.33 -20.20 -12.54
CA SER A 434 28.75 -21.62 -12.47
C SER A 434 30.15 -21.77 -13.08
N ALA A 435 31.15 -21.98 -12.23
CA ALA A 435 32.54 -22.15 -12.67
C ALA A 435 32.70 -23.29 -13.69
N GLY A 436 33.35 -23.00 -14.81
CA GLY A 436 33.57 -23.96 -15.90
C GLY A 436 32.37 -24.14 -16.84
N SER A 437 31.24 -23.47 -16.60
CA SER A 437 30.08 -23.51 -17.48
C SER A 437 29.82 -22.11 -18.00
N GLN A 438 29.77 -21.95 -19.32
CA GLN A 438 29.52 -20.63 -19.93
C GLN A 438 28.08 -20.16 -19.67
N ALA A 439 27.95 -18.89 -19.27
CA ALA A 439 26.68 -18.16 -19.32
C ALA A 439 26.54 -17.43 -20.65
N THR A 440 25.34 -17.39 -21.21
CA THR A 440 25.12 -16.85 -22.56
C THR A 440 24.52 -15.46 -22.52
N VAL A 441 25.13 -14.53 -23.27
CA VAL A 441 24.60 -13.20 -23.57
C VAL A 441 24.45 -13.09 -25.09
N ASP A 442 23.22 -12.88 -25.53
CA ASP A 442 22.89 -12.77 -26.96
C ASP A 442 22.78 -11.30 -27.35
N LEU A 443 23.69 -10.84 -28.25
CA LEU A 443 23.82 -9.46 -28.69
C LEU A 443 23.12 -9.31 -30.05
N LEU A 444 21.89 -8.81 -30.06
CA LEU A 444 21.09 -8.70 -31.30
C LEU A 444 21.37 -7.43 -32.12
N PHE A 445 22.03 -6.44 -31.55
CA PHE A 445 22.48 -5.26 -32.31
C PHE A 445 23.61 -5.66 -33.30
N THR A 446 23.90 -4.79 -34.28
CA THR A 446 24.86 -5.11 -35.36
C THR A 446 26.20 -4.37 -35.26
N ASN A 447 26.38 -3.51 -34.26
CA ASN A 447 27.60 -2.75 -34.06
C ASN A 447 28.61 -3.51 -33.16
N THR A 448 29.86 -3.02 -33.17
CA THR A 448 30.90 -3.49 -32.26
C THR A 448 30.91 -2.59 -31.00
N VAL A 449 30.84 -3.21 -29.85
CA VAL A 449 31.09 -2.56 -28.57
C VAL A 449 32.55 -2.75 -28.20
N THR A 450 33.26 -1.65 -27.99
CA THR A 450 34.64 -1.68 -27.52
C THR A 450 34.68 -1.12 -26.10
N SER A 451 35.29 -1.89 -25.19
CA SER A 451 35.47 -1.48 -23.79
C SER A 451 36.87 -1.83 -23.30
N THR A 452 37.33 -1.15 -22.26
CA THR A 452 38.59 -1.45 -21.59
C THR A 452 38.37 -1.96 -20.16
N ASP A 453 39.41 -2.51 -19.58
CA ASP A 453 39.45 -2.89 -18.16
C ASP A 453 38.37 -3.92 -17.77
N LEU A 454 38.07 -4.86 -18.65
CA LEU A 454 37.19 -5.98 -18.36
C LEU A 454 38.00 -7.21 -17.91
N SER A 455 37.42 -7.98 -17.02
CA SER A 455 37.91 -9.31 -16.63
C SER A 455 36.80 -10.32 -16.89
N ILE A 456 37.00 -11.22 -17.87
CA ILE A 456 35.91 -12.05 -18.40
C ILE A 456 36.22 -13.54 -18.17
N LYS A 457 35.24 -14.27 -17.62
CA LYS A 457 35.36 -15.69 -17.31
C LYS A 457 34.08 -16.47 -17.56
N ASP A 458 34.21 -17.63 -18.22
CA ASP A 458 33.11 -18.58 -18.43
C ASP A 458 31.91 -17.92 -19.14
N MET A 459 32.13 -17.11 -20.18
CA MET A 459 31.09 -16.37 -20.90
C MET A 459 31.03 -16.77 -22.38
N ALA A 460 29.81 -16.86 -22.89
CA ALA A 460 29.51 -16.98 -24.32
C ALA A 460 28.73 -15.76 -24.81
N PHE A 461 29.31 -14.98 -25.72
CA PHE A 461 28.61 -13.88 -26.40
C PHE A 461 28.19 -14.38 -27.79
N THR A 462 26.91 -14.29 -28.08
CA THR A 462 26.29 -14.75 -29.34
C THR A 462 25.56 -13.63 -30.03
N GLY A 463 24.96 -13.89 -31.19
CA GLY A 463 24.22 -12.93 -31.97
C GLY A 463 25.05 -12.19 -33.01
N SER A 464 24.52 -11.04 -33.49
CA SER A 464 25.16 -10.25 -34.56
C SER A 464 26.06 -9.12 -34.02
N GLY A 465 25.91 -8.75 -32.76
CA GLY A 465 26.79 -7.79 -32.08
C GLY A 465 28.14 -8.38 -31.73
N THR A 466 29.15 -7.55 -31.61
CA THR A 466 30.49 -7.95 -31.25
C THR A 466 30.98 -7.20 -30.02
N LEU A 467 31.59 -7.91 -29.06
CA LEU A 467 32.30 -7.32 -27.93
C LEU A 467 33.82 -7.41 -28.15
N VAL A 468 34.49 -6.28 -28.04
CA VAL A 468 35.94 -6.16 -28.06
C VAL A 468 36.41 -5.59 -26.70
N ALA A 469 37.04 -6.41 -25.91
CA ALA A 469 37.57 -6.08 -24.59
C ALA A 469 39.06 -5.76 -24.70
N GLN A 470 39.43 -4.49 -24.81
CA GLN A 470 40.81 -4.00 -24.93
C GLN A 470 41.43 -3.80 -23.54
N ALA A 471 42.77 -3.96 -23.44
CA ALA A 471 43.47 -3.85 -22.16
C ALA A 471 42.76 -4.64 -21.01
N SER A 472 42.29 -5.85 -21.35
CA SER A 472 41.38 -6.63 -20.54
C SER A 472 41.96 -7.99 -20.20
N ILE A 473 41.40 -8.69 -19.22
CA ILE A 473 41.89 -9.96 -18.71
C ILE A 473 41.00 -11.11 -19.19
N ASP A 474 41.56 -12.03 -19.97
CA ASP A 474 40.89 -13.30 -20.25
C ASP A 474 41.18 -14.31 -19.13
N GLN A 475 40.17 -14.62 -18.35
CA GLN A 475 40.26 -15.65 -17.30
C GLN A 475 39.89 -17.05 -17.79
N GLY A 476 39.67 -17.19 -19.07
CA GLY A 476 39.45 -18.48 -19.74
C GLY A 476 38.00 -18.90 -19.90
N ASN A 477 37.80 -19.88 -20.77
CA ASN A 477 36.51 -20.46 -21.13
C ASN A 477 35.52 -19.42 -21.66
N ASN A 478 36.00 -18.50 -22.52
CA ASN A 478 35.19 -17.46 -23.15
C ASN A 478 35.03 -17.74 -24.65
N SER A 479 33.87 -17.32 -25.22
CA SER A 479 33.60 -17.41 -26.65
C SER A 479 32.81 -16.20 -27.13
N GLY A 480 32.96 -15.85 -28.45
CA GLY A 480 32.21 -14.74 -29.05
C GLY A 480 32.66 -13.35 -28.58
N VAL A 481 33.80 -13.21 -27.95
CA VAL A 481 34.41 -11.95 -27.53
C VAL A 481 35.88 -11.90 -27.96
N THR A 482 36.35 -10.73 -28.38
CA THR A 482 37.78 -10.51 -28.64
C THR A 482 38.39 -9.82 -27.42
N ILE A 483 39.36 -10.45 -26.76
CA ILE A 483 40.07 -9.92 -25.59
C ILE A 483 41.51 -9.65 -25.98
N THR A 484 41.97 -8.37 -25.79
CA THR A 484 43.32 -7.92 -26.22
C THR A 484 44.03 -7.14 -25.11
#